data_93906c7f3a65300b9960903221e0ba98
#
_entry.id   93906c7f3a65300b9960903221e0ba98
#
_cell.length_a   1.000
_cell.length_b   1.000
_cell.length_c   1.000
_cell.angle_alpha   90.00
_cell.angle_beta   90.00
_cell.angle_gamma   90.00
#
_symmetry.space_group_name_H-M   'P 1'
#
loop_
_entity.id
_entity.type
_entity.pdbx_description
1 polymer ?
#
loop_
_entity_poly.entity_id
_entity_poly.type
_entity_poly.pdbx_seq_one_letter_code
_entity_poly.pdbx_strand_id
1 'polypeptide(L)'
;MISSFPRILLFLMIASLHVFAEDMQKNREREAARAVIMRTVPSLAASPEKLHLETIEKEDGYDVFETKASGGVLTIRGSSGTALCRGFYDFLKTNRLGMVSWENKDIRWPAQLPDTAPRRIVSPFRNHYYFNVVTYGYTMPYWTWERWEKEIDWMALHGINMPLALVATEGIAVRVWKQLGLTEKEIEEFYTGPAHLPWQRMGNIVNHDGTLPASWHKEQIALQHRILHRMKSLGMAPICPAFSGFVPRGILRLYPEAKLHRLGWGGWPQKNHAHFLSPEEPLFLKIGRLYMQEWQKEFGKNTYFLADSFNEMELPANKGGIEARNSMLSSLGEQIYRSISSDNPDAVWVMQGWMFGYQRNIWNADTLKALLSRVPDDKMLLLDLAADYNKTFWRNGMNWDVFKGFFNKPWVYSVVPNMGGKCAMTGVMDFYANGHLEALNSPARGRLSGMGMAPEGIENNDVIYELITDAAWRNRQENVEQYLENYCRARYGNYPDTLKEAWRLFRCTAYSNLKDHPRFNWQINPATQNYTVKTRAGLHRA
;
A
#
# COMPACT_ATOMS: atom_id res chain seq x y z
N MET A 1 -8.75 -54.64 13.63
CA MET A 1 -7.89 -53.55 14.19
C MET A 1 -6.65 -53.33 13.32
N ILE A 2 -6.78 -53.10 12.01
CA ILE A 2 -5.65 -52.84 11.09
C ILE A 2 -6.07 -51.77 10.08
N SER A 3 -6.31 -50.48 10.51
CA SER A 3 -6.49 -49.40 9.55
C SER A 3 -6.12 -47.99 10.04
N SER A 4 -5.62 -47.85 11.27
CA SER A 4 -5.25 -46.54 11.82
C SER A 4 -3.76 -46.17 11.68
N PHE A 5 -2.88 -47.13 11.54
CA PHE A 5 -1.42 -46.93 11.48
C PHE A 5 -0.95 -46.06 10.28
N PRO A 6 -1.40 -46.29 9.03
CA PRO A 6 -0.93 -45.48 7.90
C PRO A 6 -1.42 -44.03 7.94
N ARG A 7 -2.58 -43.74 8.58
CA ARG A 7 -3.08 -42.36 8.73
C ARG A 7 -2.29 -41.55 9.76
N ILE A 8 -1.85 -42.18 10.84
CA ILE A 8 -1.02 -41.52 11.86
C ILE A 8 0.37 -41.21 11.28
N LEU A 9 0.96 -42.13 10.53
CA LEU A 9 2.25 -41.89 9.88
C LEU A 9 2.20 -40.78 8.84
N LEU A 10 1.15 -40.73 8.04
CA LEU A 10 0.90 -39.66 7.07
C LEU A 10 0.71 -38.31 7.76
N PHE A 11 -0.03 -38.28 8.87
CA PHE A 11 -0.24 -37.06 9.65
C PHE A 11 1.06 -36.53 10.27
N LEU A 12 1.87 -37.42 10.84
CA LEU A 12 3.21 -37.08 11.38
C LEU A 12 4.16 -36.61 10.29
N MET A 13 4.11 -37.20 9.11
CA MET A 13 4.94 -36.80 7.96
C MET A 13 4.51 -35.41 7.42
N ILE A 14 3.21 -35.13 7.33
CA ILE A 14 2.68 -33.82 6.95
C ILE A 14 3.05 -32.77 8.01
N ALA A 15 2.91 -33.07 9.29
CA ALA A 15 3.28 -32.16 10.38
C ALA A 15 4.79 -31.84 10.37
N SER A 16 5.66 -32.87 10.17
CA SER A 16 7.11 -32.64 10.07
C SER A 16 7.51 -31.80 8.84
N LEU A 17 6.83 -31.99 7.70
CA LEU A 17 7.05 -31.18 6.51
C LEU A 17 6.63 -29.71 6.72
N HIS A 18 5.55 -29.47 7.47
CA HIS A 18 5.12 -28.10 7.82
C HIS A 18 6.14 -27.39 8.72
N VAL A 19 6.60 -28.06 9.79
CA VAL A 19 7.62 -27.52 10.69
C VAL A 19 8.91 -27.22 9.93
N PHE A 20 9.36 -28.11 9.06
CA PHE A 20 10.56 -27.90 8.24
C PHE A 20 10.40 -26.73 7.27
N ALA A 21 9.24 -26.58 6.62
CA ALA A 21 8.96 -25.47 5.71
C ALA A 21 8.92 -24.12 6.46
N GLU A 22 8.37 -24.11 7.66
CA GLU A 22 8.31 -22.92 8.53
C GLU A 22 9.70 -22.50 8.99
N ASP A 23 10.53 -23.44 9.43
CA ASP A 23 11.92 -23.16 9.83
C ASP A 23 12.75 -22.63 8.66
N MET A 24 12.56 -23.19 7.46
CA MET A 24 13.21 -22.68 6.24
C MET A 24 12.77 -21.25 5.92
N GLN A 25 11.48 -20.94 6.08
CA GLN A 25 10.96 -19.58 5.86
C GLN A 25 11.54 -18.59 6.88
N LYS A 26 11.54 -18.93 8.18
CA LYS A 26 12.14 -18.11 9.25
C LYS A 26 13.63 -17.86 9.00
N ASN A 27 14.35 -18.86 8.54
CA ASN A 27 15.76 -18.72 8.17
C ASN A 27 15.95 -17.77 6.98
N ARG A 28 15.12 -17.89 5.93
CA ARG A 28 15.15 -16.99 4.77
C ARG A 28 14.89 -15.55 5.17
N GLU A 29 13.90 -15.32 6.01
CA GLU A 29 13.55 -13.98 6.51
C GLU A 29 14.68 -13.37 7.34
N ARG A 30 15.32 -14.15 8.21
CA ARG A 30 16.46 -13.73 9.00
C ARG A 30 17.65 -13.33 8.11
N GLU A 31 17.99 -14.13 7.10
CA GLU A 31 19.09 -13.82 6.19
C GLU A 31 18.78 -12.61 5.30
N ALA A 32 17.53 -12.44 4.85
CA ALA A 32 17.10 -11.26 4.13
C ALA A 32 17.18 -9.98 4.99
N ALA A 33 16.75 -10.06 6.26
CA ALA A 33 16.87 -8.95 7.21
C ALA A 33 18.35 -8.60 7.47
N ARG A 34 19.20 -9.62 7.65
CA ARG A 34 20.65 -9.43 7.79
C ARG A 34 21.23 -8.66 6.60
N ALA A 35 20.83 -9.01 5.39
CA ALA A 35 21.30 -8.33 4.18
C ALA A 35 20.85 -6.86 4.12
N VAL A 36 19.62 -6.53 4.56
CA VAL A 36 19.13 -5.14 4.68
C VAL A 36 20.00 -4.37 5.68
N ILE A 37 20.23 -4.92 6.86
CA ILE A 37 21.00 -4.30 7.93
C ILE A 37 22.45 -4.02 7.47
N MET A 38 23.08 -4.99 6.81
CA MET A 38 24.45 -4.84 6.31
C MET A 38 24.58 -3.80 5.17
N ARG A 39 23.53 -3.64 4.33
CA ARG A 39 23.49 -2.54 3.35
C ARG A 39 23.27 -1.17 4.01
N THR A 40 22.58 -1.16 5.14
CA THR A 40 22.33 0.07 5.92
C THR A 40 23.60 0.49 6.67
N VAL A 41 24.32 -0.47 7.26
CA VAL A 41 25.57 -0.25 8.01
C VAL A 41 26.66 -1.19 7.48
N PRO A 42 27.40 -0.78 6.42
CA PRO A 42 28.41 -1.63 5.79
C PRO A 42 29.53 -2.12 6.71
N SER A 43 29.85 -1.38 7.78
CA SER A 43 30.85 -1.80 8.78
C SER A 43 30.44 -3.08 9.54
N LEU A 44 29.15 -3.39 9.64
CA LEU A 44 28.67 -4.66 10.19
C LEU A 44 28.94 -5.85 9.27
N ALA A 45 29.08 -5.62 7.97
CA ALA A 45 29.47 -6.69 7.05
C ALA A 45 30.93 -7.14 7.26
N ALA A 46 31.80 -6.23 7.73
CA ALA A 46 33.18 -6.53 8.09
C ALA A 46 33.34 -7.18 9.50
N SER A 47 32.29 -7.14 10.31
CA SER A 47 32.27 -7.67 11.68
C SER A 47 30.92 -8.33 11.98
N PRO A 48 30.55 -9.42 11.28
CA PRO A 48 29.22 -10.03 11.36
C PRO A 48 28.91 -10.62 12.76
N GLU A 49 29.92 -10.95 13.53
CA GLU A 49 29.81 -11.41 14.92
C GLU A 49 29.24 -10.35 15.87
N LYS A 50 29.28 -9.06 15.49
CA LYS A 50 28.68 -7.96 16.27
C LYS A 50 27.17 -7.83 16.10
N LEU A 51 26.56 -8.64 15.25
CA LEU A 51 25.12 -8.67 15.02
C LEU A 51 24.57 -10.07 15.16
N HIS A 52 23.75 -10.28 16.18
CA HIS A 52 23.00 -11.52 16.38
C HIS A 52 21.52 -11.30 16.03
N LEU A 53 20.98 -12.11 15.12
CA LEU A 53 19.56 -12.08 14.73
C LEU A 53 18.91 -13.40 15.10
N GLU A 54 17.77 -13.33 15.77
CA GLU A 54 16.97 -14.48 16.19
C GLU A 54 15.50 -14.28 15.79
N THR A 55 14.89 -15.34 15.25
CA THR A 55 13.47 -15.34 14.94
C THR A 55 12.68 -15.82 16.14
N ILE A 56 11.62 -15.09 16.52
CA ILE A 56 10.69 -15.44 17.58
C ILE A 56 9.26 -15.53 17.05
N GLU A 57 8.34 -16.07 17.85
CA GLU A 57 6.92 -16.15 17.48
C GLU A 57 6.25 -14.77 17.54
N LYS A 58 5.20 -14.60 16.71
CA LYS A 58 4.27 -13.48 16.83
C LYS A 58 3.50 -13.57 18.15
N GLU A 59 3.17 -12.41 18.72
CA GLU A 59 2.32 -12.34 19.92
C GLU A 59 0.86 -12.11 19.48
N ASP A 60 -0.01 -13.09 19.70
CA ASP A 60 -1.41 -13.06 19.25
C ASP A 60 -1.61 -12.72 17.76
N GLY A 61 -0.62 -13.10 16.92
CA GLY A 61 -0.59 -12.82 15.50
C GLY A 61 -0.11 -11.43 15.12
N TYR A 62 0.40 -10.65 16.09
CA TYR A 62 1.02 -9.33 15.89
C TYR A 62 2.53 -9.45 15.82
N ASP A 63 3.15 -8.62 14.99
CA ASP A 63 4.60 -8.57 14.90
C ASP A 63 5.21 -7.98 16.19
N VAL A 64 6.34 -8.55 16.60
CA VAL A 64 7.10 -8.14 17.78
C VAL A 64 8.59 -8.09 17.46
N PHE A 65 9.28 -7.13 18.07
CA PHE A 65 10.73 -7.12 18.09
C PHE A 65 11.28 -6.86 19.49
N GLU A 66 12.49 -7.35 19.73
CA GLU A 66 13.30 -7.08 20.92
C GLU A 66 14.71 -6.67 20.50
N THR A 67 15.29 -5.70 21.20
CA THR A 67 16.67 -5.26 20.96
C THR A 67 17.44 -5.13 22.25
N LYS A 68 18.71 -5.51 22.23
CA LYS A 68 19.67 -5.31 23.34
C LYS A 68 21.09 -5.27 22.78
N ALA A 69 21.87 -4.29 23.20
CA ALA A 69 23.33 -4.32 23.00
C ALA A 69 24.03 -4.70 24.31
N SER A 70 25.00 -5.60 24.24
CA SER A 70 25.82 -6.01 25.40
C SER A 70 27.17 -6.53 24.92
N GLY A 71 28.24 -6.09 25.58
CA GLY A 71 29.61 -6.49 25.22
C GLY A 71 29.99 -6.14 23.79
N GLY A 72 29.45 -5.07 23.21
CA GLY A 72 29.70 -4.65 21.84
C GLY A 72 28.90 -5.42 20.77
N VAL A 73 28.02 -6.34 21.15
CA VAL A 73 27.17 -7.13 20.26
C VAL A 73 25.72 -6.63 20.32
N LEU A 74 25.12 -6.33 19.18
CA LEU A 74 23.69 -6.05 19.05
C LEU A 74 22.92 -7.35 18.79
N THR A 75 22.02 -7.70 19.71
CA THR A 75 21.06 -8.78 19.54
C THR A 75 19.69 -8.22 19.20
N ILE A 76 19.11 -8.72 18.11
CA ILE A 76 17.74 -8.40 17.67
C ILE A 76 16.96 -9.69 17.54
N ARG A 77 15.81 -9.75 18.21
CA ARG A 77 14.84 -10.83 18.10
C ARG A 77 13.59 -10.28 17.42
N GLY A 78 13.08 -10.93 16.40
CA GLY A 78 11.92 -10.43 15.65
C GLY A 78 11.05 -11.57 15.11
N SER A 79 9.74 -11.30 15.02
CA SER A 79 8.75 -12.29 14.59
C SER A 79 8.67 -12.48 13.07
N SER A 80 9.32 -11.61 12.31
CA SER A 80 9.42 -11.66 10.86
C SER A 80 10.68 -10.93 10.40
N GLY A 81 11.04 -11.07 9.12
CA GLY A 81 12.15 -10.32 8.54
C GLY A 81 11.95 -8.81 8.63
N THR A 82 10.72 -8.34 8.43
CA THR A 82 10.36 -6.92 8.63
C THR A 82 10.44 -6.48 10.09
N ALA A 83 10.04 -7.34 11.03
CA ALA A 83 10.15 -7.04 12.46
C ALA A 83 11.63 -6.97 12.92
N LEU A 84 12.50 -7.83 12.39
CA LEU A 84 13.96 -7.75 12.62
C LEU A 84 14.54 -6.44 12.10
N CYS A 85 14.20 -6.03 10.86
CA CYS A 85 14.63 -4.77 10.29
C CYS A 85 14.08 -3.57 11.06
N ARG A 86 12.82 -3.61 11.48
CA ARG A 86 12.19 -2.58 12.29
C ARG A 86 12.87 -2.43 13.66
N GLY A 87 13.19 -3.55 14.31
CA GLY A 87 13.93 -3.56 15.57
C GLY A 87 15.31 -2.91 15.41
N PHE A 88 16.02 -3.23 14.33
CA PHE A 88 17.28 -2.57 14.01
C PHE A 88 17.12 -1.06 13.83
N TYR A 89 16.11 -0.64 13.09
CA TYR A 89 15.88 0.79 12.82
C TYR A 89 15.42 1.56 14.07
N ASP A 90 14.58 0.96 14.90
CA ASP A 90 14.23 1.50 16.22
C ASP A 90 15.48 1.67 17.10
N PHE A 91 16.38 0.68 17.09
CA PHE A 91 17.65 0.75 17.80
C PHE A 91 18.52 1.93 17.33
N LEU A 92 18.65 2.14 16.01
CA LEU A 92 19.39 3.28 15.47
C LEU A 92 18.84 4.61 15.96
N LYS A 93 17.53 4.81 15.86
CA LYS A 93 16.86 6.05 16.26
C LYS A 93 16.94 6.30 17.76
N THR A 94 16.61 5.29 18.56
CA THR A 94 16.60 5.40 20.04
C THR A 94 17.98 5.70 20.60
N ASN A 95 19.03 5.16 19.99
CA ASN A 95 20.41 5.41 20.38
C ASN A 95 21.09 6.57 19.63
N ARG A 96 20.30 7.35 18.85
CA ARG A 96 20.76 8.54 18.09
C ARG A 96 21.91 8.23 17.12
N LEU A 97 21.92 7.01 16.58
CA LEU A 97 22.96 6.55 15.66
C LEU A 97 22.71 6.99 14.21
N GLY A 98 21.50 7.43 13.89
CA GLY A 98 21.14 7.92 12.58
C GLY A 98 19.75 7.52 12.14
N MET A 99 19.39 7.93 10.93
CA MET A 99 18.13 7.62 10.28
C MET A 99 18.35 7.36 8.79
N VAL A 100 17.43 6.61 8.17
CA VAL A 100 17.44 6.28 6.74
C VAL A 100 16.25 6.94 6.08
N SER A 101 16.51 7.86 5.15
CA SER A 101 15.51 8.42 4.25
C SER A 101 15.94 8.20 2.79
N TRP A 102 15.15 8.67 1.84
CA TRP A 102 15.52 8.57 0.43
C TRP A 102 16.80 9.29 0.07
N GLU A 103 17.09 10.40 0.75
CA GLU A 103 18.21 11.30 0.47
C GLU A 103 19.37 11.12 1.43
N ASN A 104 19.13 10.54 2.62
CA ASN A 104 20.14 10.48 3.68
C ASN A 104 20.25 9.09 4.31
N LYS A 105 21.49 8.62 4.44
CA LYS A 105 21.89 7.42 5.17
C LYS A 105 23.03 7.73 6.14
N ASP A 106 22.99 8.89 6.81
CA ASP A 106 24.03 9.25 7.77
C ASP A 106 23.87 8.43 9.06
N ILE A 107 24.51 7.26 9.06
CA ILE A 107 24.54 6.35 10.20
C ILE A 107 25.89 6.47 10.89
N ARG A 108 25.86 6.95 12.12
CA ARG A 108 27.01 7.14 13.01
C ARG A 108 27.24 5.89 13.86
N TRP A 109 27.57 4.77 13.20
CA TRP A 109 27.82 3.52 13.89
C TRP A 109 29.11 3.56 14.68
N PRO A 110 29.11 3.36 16.01
CA PRO A 110 30.31 3.46 16.82
C PRO A 110 31.22 2.25 16.65
N ALA A 111 32.53 2.44 16.85
CA ALA A 111 33.51 1.36 16.82
C ALA A 111 33.20 0.27 17.86
N GLN A 112 32.70 0.67 19.03
CA GLN A 112 32.19 -0.21 20.07
C GLN A 112 30.80 0.27 20.51
N LEU A 113 29.78 -0.64 20.43
CA LEU A 113 28.46 -0.35 20.93
C LEU A 113 28.45 -0.31 22.46
N PRO A 114 27.87 0.73 23.07
CA PRO A 114 27.60 0.73 24.49
C PRO A 114 26.51 -0.29 24.84
N ASP A 115 26.54 -0.79 26.07
CA ASP A 115 25.47 -1.63 26.58
C ASP A 115 24.15 -0.83 26.66
N THR A 116 23.04 -1.47 26.31
CA THR A 116 21.70 -0.87 26.36
C THR A 116 20.74 -1.72 27.20
N ALA A 117 19.74 -1.08 27.79
CA ALA A 117 18.63 -1.79 28.38
C ALA A 117 17.86 -2.59 27.29
N PRO A 118 17.30 -3.77 27.63
CA PRO A 118 16.41 -4.48 26.73
C PRO A 118 15.20 -3.63 26.36
N ARG A 119 14.83 -3.63 25.08
CA ARG A 119 13.66 -2.95 24.57
C ARG A 119 12.80 -3.94 23.77
N ARG A 120 11.50 -4.01 24.09
CA ARG A 120 10.54 -4.87 23.43
C ARG A 120 9.34 -4.04 22.97
N ILE A 121 8.90 -4.24 21.74
CA ILE A 121 7.70 -3.61 21.17
C ILE A 121 6.87 -4.66 20.44
N VAL A 122 5.58 -4.68 20.74
CA VAL A 122 4.55 -5.44 20.02
C VAL A 122 3.75 -4.44 19.21
N SER A 123 3.59 -4.70 17.91
CA SER A 123 2.75 -3.85 17.07
C SER A 123 1.26 -4.00 17.45
N PRO A 124 0.48 -2.93 17.52
CA PRO A 124 -0.97 -3.02 17.70
C PRO A 124 -1.72 -3.41 16.41
N PHE A 125 -1.02 -3.52 15.29
CA PHE A 125 -1.57 -3.83 13.98
C PHE A 125 -0.86 -5.03 13.35
N ARG A 126 -1.63 -5.87 12.63
CA ARG A 126 -1.09 -7.02 11.88
C ARG A 126 -0.52 -6.60 10.54
N ASN A 127 -1.16 -5.60 9.89
CA ASN A 127 -0.84 -5.14 8.56
C ASN A 127 -0.31 -3.71 8.60
N HIS A 128 0.87 -3.48 8.02
CA HIS A 128 1.46 -2.17 7.84
C HIS A 128 1.49 -1.87 6.33
N TYR A 129 0.49 -1.09 5.89
CA TYR A 129 0.21 -0.84 4.48
C TYR A 129 1.04 0.31 3.92
N TYR A 130 1.44 0.18 2.64
CA TYR A 130 2.19 1.21 1.93
C TYR A 130 1.88 1.27 0.44
N PHE A 131 1.95 2.47 -0.12
CA PHE A 131 1.74 2.90 -1.48
C PHE A 131 0.30 3.24 -1.85
N ASN A 132 0.19 4.06 -2.90
CA ASN A 132 -1.04 4.34 -3.64
C ASN A 132 -0.88 3.80 -5.07
N VAL A 133 -1.98 3.56 -5.77
CA VAL A 133 -1.94 3.19 -7.19
C VAL A 133 -1.21 4.28 -7.99
N VAL A 134 -1.47 5.56 -7.71
CA VAL A 134 -0.87 6.68 -8.44
C VAL A 134 0.59 6.97 -8.07
N THR A 135 1.14 6.37 -7.01
CA THR A 135 2.59 6.44 -6.74
C THR A 135 3.39 5.89 -7.92
N TYR A 136 2.84 4.89 -8.59
CA TYR A 136 3.42 4.27 -9.80
C TYR A 136 3.48 5.21 -11.01
N GLY A 137 2.77 6.33 -10.99
CA GLY A 137 2.83 7.39 -12.01
C GLY A 137 3.59 8.62 -11.55
N TYR A 138 3.33 9.10 -10.33
CA TYR A 138 3.97 10.32 -9.82
C TYR A 138 5.46 10.15 -9.52
N THR A 139 5.89 8.95 -9.10
CA THR A 139 7.28 8.74 -8.68
C THR A 139 7.97 7.56 -9.37
N MET A 140 7.26 6.45 -9.63
CA MET A 140 7.89 5.17 -9.94
C MET A 140 7.92 4.73 -11.42
N PRO A 141 7.42 5.47 -12.45
CA PRO A 141 7.18 4.91 -13.78
C PRO A 141 8.44 4.34 -14.43
N TYR A 142 9.60 4.84 -14.06
CA TYR A 142 10.90 4.46 -14.64
C TYR A 142 11.88 3.88 -13.62
N TRP A 143 11.38 3.40 -12.49
CA TRP A 143 12.26 2.80 -11.48
C TRP A 143 12.91 1.53 -11.97
N THR A 144 14.24 1.46 -11.84
CA THR A 144 15.03 0.25 -12.02
C THR A 144 14.98 -0.61 -10.78
N TRP A 145 15.54 -1.82 -10.87
CA TRP A 145 15.66 -2.70 -9.71
C TRP A 145 16.43 -2.07 -8.56
N GLU A 146 17.52 -1.36 -8.86
CA GLU A 146 18.38 -0.73 -7.84
C GLU A 146 17.59 0.29 -7.02
N ARG A 147 16.65 1.01 -7.65
CA ARG A 147 15.77 1.92 -6.93
C ARG A 147 14.71 1.16 -6.13
N TRP A 148 14.12 0.11 -6.71
CA TRP A 148 13.18 -0.76 -6.00
C TRP A 148 13.81 -1.47 -4.81
N GLU A 149 15.04 -1.98 -4.91
CA GLU A 149 15.74 -2.61 -3.79
C GLU A 149 15.91 -1.64 -2.61
N LYS A 150 16.30 -0.39 -2.89
CA LYS A 150 16.40 0.66 -1.85
C LYS A 150 15.06 0.94 -1.18
N GLU A 151 13.98 0.97 -1.96
CA GLU A 151 12.65 1.19 -1.40
C GLU A 151 12.16 0.02 -0.55
N ILE A 152 12.40 -1.21 -0.99
CA ILE A 152 12.03 -2.41 -0.21
C ILE A 152 12.86 -2.47 1.08
N ASP A 153 14.13 -2.08 1.05
CA ASP A 153 14.96 -1.97 2.25
C ASP A 153 14.41 -0.89 3.19
N TRP A 154 14.01 0.27 2.66
CA TRP A 154 13.36 1.33 3.43
C TRP A 154 12.06 0.83 4.06
N MET A 155 11.20 0.18 3.28
CA MET A 155 9.97 -0.44 3.80
C MET A 155 10.24 -1.40 4.95
N ALA A 156 11.23 -2.30 4.80
CA ALA A 156 11.59 -3.26 5.84
C ALA A 156 12.06 -2.57 7.14
N LEU A 157 12.92 -1.56 7.03
CA LEU A 157 13.40 -0.77 8.16
C LEU A 157 12.27 -0.02 8.88
N HIS A 158 11.25 0.41 8.14
CA HIS A 158 10.07 1.07 8.70
C HIS A 158 8.96 0.11 9.14
N GLY A 159 9.20 -1.21 9.03
CA GLY A 159 8.28 -2.25 9.48
C GLY A 159 7.04 -2.43 8.61
N ILE A 160 7.09 -1.98 7.35
CA ILE A 160 6.03 -2.17 6.37
C ILE A 160 6.03 -3.63 5.91
N ASN A 161 4.87 -4.30 6.00
CA ASN A 161 4.72 -5.70 5.64
C ASN A 161 3.64 -5.97 4.59
N MET A 162 2.89 -4.94 4.15
CA MET A 162 1.80 -5.07 3.17
C MET A 162 1.84 -3.95 2.11
N PRO A 163 2.85 -3.94 1.22
CA PRO A 163 2.93 -2.95 0.15
C PRO A 163 2.11 -3.36 -1.09
N LEU A 164 1.71 -2.37 -1.93
CA LEU A 164 1.26 -2.65 -3.29
C LEU A 164 2.43 -3.15 -4.16
N ALA A 165 2.14 -4.07 -5.09
CA ALA A 165 3.11 -4.65 -6.02
C ALA A 165 2.50 -4.78 -7.43
N LEU A 166 2.35 -3.65 -8.15
CA LEU A 166 1.53 -3.51 -9.35
C LEU A 166 2.33 -3.40 -10.67
N VAL A 167 3.64 -3.63 -10.66
CA VAL A 167 4.55 -3.31 -11.78
C VAL A 167 4.18 -4.06 -13.07
N ALA A 168 3.82 -5.34 -13.00
CA ALA A 168 3.53 -6.15 -14.18
C ALA A 168 2.04 -6.20 -14.59
N THR A 169 1.20 -5.30 -14.08
CA THR A 169 -0.25 -5.29 -14.34
C THR A 169 -0.57 -5.41 -15.83
N GLU A 170 0.04 -4.54 -16.65
CA GLU A 170 -0.19 -4.46 -18.08
C GLU A 170 0.39 -5.66 -18.82
N GLY A 171 1.58 -6.13 -18.41
CA GLY A 171 2.25 -7.28 -19.04
C GLY A 171 1.42 -8.56 -18.95
N ILE A 172 0.72 -8.78 -17.83
CA ILE A 172 -0.22 -9.90 -17.67
C ILE A 172 -1.50 -9.66 -18.46
N ALA A 173 -2.07 -8.45 -18.41
CA ALA A 173 -3.29 -8.12 -19.12
C ALA A 173 -3.14 -8.27 -20.65
N VAL A 174 -1.98 -7.90 -21.24
CA VAL A 174 -1.69 -8.11 -22.67
C VAL A 174 -1.81 -9.58 -23.06
N ARG A 175 -1.38 -10.51 -22.23
CA ARG A 175 -1.53 -11.95 -22.51
C ARG A 175 -3.00 -12.34 -22.57
N VAL A 176 -3.83 -11.81 -21.66
CA VAL A 176 -5.28 -12.06 -21.66
C VAL A 176 -5.93 -11.49 -22.91
N TRP A 177 -5.59 -10.26 -23.31
CA TRP A 177 -6.12 -9.64 -24.51
C TRP A 177 -5.77 -10.43 -25.77
N LYS A 178 -4.53 -10.91 -25.90
CA LYS A 178 -4.10 -11.79 -27.00
C LYS A 178 -4.84 -13.13 -27.01
N GLN A 179 -5.05 -13.77 -25.86
CA GLN A 179 -5.82 -15.01 -25.76
C GLN A 179 -7.30 -14.83 -26.16
N LEU A 180 -7.87 -13.65 -25.92
CA LEU A 180 -9.24 -13.33 -26.36
C LEU A 180 -9.31 -13.06 -27.85
N GLY A 181 -8.20 -12.80 -28.55
CA GLY A 181 -8.13 -12.53 -30.00
C GLY A 181 -8.13 -11.06 -30.38
N LEU A 182 -7.74 -10.14 -29.45
CA LEU A 182 -7.49 -8.75 -29.81
C LEU A 182 -6.19 -8.64 -30.63
N THR A 183 -6.21 -7.74 -31.61
CA THR A 183 -5.03 -7.39 -32.40
C THR A 183 -4.04 -6.55 -31.60
N GLU A 184 -2.79 -6.52 -32.02
CA GLU A 184 -1.77 -5.67 -31.38
C GLU A 184 -2.18 -4.20 -31.38
N LYS A 185 -2.72 -3.70 -32.50
CA LYS A 185 -3.21 -2.33 -32.61
C LYS A 185 -4.33 -2.02 -31.60
N GLU A 186 -5.30 -2.91 -31.42
CA GLU A 186 -6.38 -2.73 -30.44
C GLU A 186 -5.85 -2.71 -29.00
N ILE A 187 -4.80 -3.47 -28.72
CA ILE A 187 -4.14 -3.51 -27.42
C ILE A 187 -3.32 -2.22 -27.22
N GLU A 188 -2.56 -1.78 -28.20
CA GLU A 188 -1.77 -0.54 -28.14
C GLU A 188 -2.64 0.69 -27.95
N GLU A 189 -3.79 0.78 -28.65
CA GLU A 189 -4.75 1.87 -28.52
C GLU A 189 -5.43 1.92 -27.13
N PHE A 190 -5.32 0.88 -26.33
CA PHE A 190 -5.87 0.84 -24.96
C PHE A 190 -4.90 1.45 -23.95
N TYR A 191 -3.59 1.24 -24.10
CA TYR A 191 -2.64 1.64 -23.09
C TYR A 191 -2.25 3.12 -23.17
N THR A 192 -1.92 3.69 -22.01
CA THR A 192 -1.27 5.00 -21.86
C THR A 192 0.26 4.80 -21.80
N GLY A 193 1.01 5.90 -21.90
CA GLY A 193 2.44 5.89 -21.57
C GLY A 193 2.70 5.58 -20.09
N PRO A 194 3.94 5.18 -19.71
CA PRO A 194 4.25 4.65 -18.38
C PRO A 194 3.84 5.56 -17.22
N ALA A 195 4.02 6.87 -17.36
CA ALA A 195 3.68 7.84 -16.31
C ALA A 195 2.17 7.97 -16.04
N HIS A 196 1.32 7.55 -16.97
CA HIS A 196 -0.14 7.67 -16.89
C HIS A 196 -0.85 6.34 -16.62
N LEU A 197 -0.14 5.22 -16.55
CA LEU A 197 -0.72 3.89 -16.28
C LEU A 197 -1.59 3.80 -15.02
N PRO A 198 -1.28 4.47 -13.90
CA PRO A 198 -2.17 4.45 -12.75
C PRO A 198 -3.59 4.91 -13.05
N TRP A 199 -3.75 5.99 -13.79
CA TRP A 199 -5.08 6.50 -14.17
C TRP A 199 -5.81 5.59 -15.15
N GLN A 200 -5.07 4.82 -15.96
CA GLN A 200 -5.67 3.75 -16.77
C GLN A 200 -6.13 2.58 -15.90
N ARG A 201 -5.32 2.14 -14.93
CA ARG A 201 -5.66 1.07 -13.97
C ARG A 201 -6.94 1.38 -13.18
N MET A 202 -7.18 2.67 -12.92
CA MET A 202 -8.37 3.17 -12.22
C MET A 202 -9.53 3.54 -13.15
N GLY A 203 -9.38 3.39 -14.49
CA GLY A 203 -10.42 3.68 -15.46
C GLY A 203 -10.65 5.15 -15.76
N ASN A 204 -9.70 6.02 -15.43
CA ASN A 204 -9.79 7.45 -15.67
C ASN A 204 -9.51 7.82 -17.14
N ILE A 205 -8.41 7.31 -17.71
CA ILE A 205 -7.99 7.61 -19.08
C ILE A 205 -7.41 6.39 -19.80
N VAL A 206 -7.49 6.38 -21.12
CA VAL A 206 -6.82 5.42 -22.01
C VAL A 206 -6.19 6.15 -23.21
N ASN A 207 -5.34 5.49 -23.97
CA ASN A 207 -4.80 5.99 -25.24
C ASN A 207 -4.18 7.40 -25.13
N HIS A 208 -3.27 7.58 -24.17
CA HIS A 208 -2.60 8.85 -23.95
C HIS A 208 -1.10 8.65 -23.79
N ASP A 209 -0.31 9.54 -24.44
CA ASP A 209 1.14 9.64 -24.28
C ASP A 209 1.94 8.41 -24.73
N GLY A 210 1.46 7.76 -25.79
CA GLY A 210 2.19 6.69 -26.50
C GLY A 210 1.77 5.28 -26.15
N THR A 211 2.47 4.34 -26.80
CA THR A 211 2.25 2.90 -26.67
C THR A 211 3.31 2.27 -25.77
N LEU A 212 2.99 1.11 -25.21
CA LEU A 212 3.93 0.30 -24.45
C LEU A 212 4.52 -0.80 -25.36
N PRO A 213 5.81 -0.75 -25.71
CA PRO A 213 6.41 -1.77 -26.55
C PRO A 213 6.51 -3.13 -25.83
N ALA A 214 6.59 -4.21 -26.62
CA ALA A 214 6.70 -5.57 -26.07
C ALA A 214 7.91 -5.76 -25.16
N SER A 215 9.02 -5.06 -25.40
CA SER A 215 10.20 -5.05 -24.54
C SER A 215 9.87 -4.51 -23.15
N TRP A 216 9.09 -3.42 -23.06
CA TRP A 216 8.67 -2.83 -21.79
C TRP A 216 7.87 -3.84 -20.96
N HIS A 217 6.87 -4.51 -21.55
CA HIS A 217 6.10 -5.53 -20.83
C HIS A 217 6.98 -6.67 -20.30
N LYS A 218 7.96 -7.13 -21.10
CA LYS A 218 8.90 -8.17 -20.68
C LYS A 218 9.78 -7.73 -19.52
N GLU A 219 10.28 -6.50 -19.57
CA GLU A 219 11.11 -5.91 -18.52
C GLU A 219 10.32 -5.72 -17.21
N GLN A 220 9.06 -5.25 -17.29
CA GLN A 220 8.21 -5.09 -16.11
C GLN A 220 7.86 -6.45 -15.45
N ILE A 221 7.65 -7.51 -16.24
CA ILE A 221 7.47 -8.86 -15.71
C ILE A 221 8.73 -9.34 -14.98
N ALA A 222 9.90 -9.17 -15.58
CA ALA A 222 11.16 -9.53 -14.95
C ALA A 222 11.42 -8.73 -13.66
N LEU A 223 11.11 -7.44 -13.66
CA LEU A 223 11.20 -6.57 -12.48
C LEU A 223 10.24 -7.02 -11.37
N GLN A 224 9.00 -7.36 -11.71
CA GLN A 224 7.99 -7.85 -10.75
C GLN A 224 8.43 -9.15 -10.07
N HIS A 225 9.08 -10.07 -10.77
CA HIS A 225 9.67 -11.27 -10.16
C HIS A 225 10.66 -10.91 -9.05
N ARG A 226 11.57 -9.98 -9.31
CA ARG A 226 12.56 -9.52 -8.33
C ARG A 226 11.88 -8.84 -7.12
N ILE A 227 10.88 -7.98 -7.38
CA ILE A 227 10.10 -7.29 -6.34
C ILE A 227 9.39 -8.29 -5.44
N LEU A 228 8.61 -9.21 -6.01
CA LEU A 228 7.86 -10.21 -5.23
C LEU A 228 8.78 -11.15 -4.46
N HIS A 229 9.88 -11.60 -5.08
CA HIS A 229 10.86 -12.44 -4.41
C HIS A 229 11.46 -11.73 -3.19
N ARG A 230 11.87 -10.46 -3.35
CA ARG A 230 12.47 -9.67 -2.27
C ARG A 230 11.47 -9.40 -1.15
N MET A 231 10.26 -8.96 -1.47
CA MET A 231 9.21 -8.71 -0.48
C MET A 231 8.89 -9.98 0.32
N LYS A 232 8.65 -11.11 -0.35
CA LYS A 232 8.37 -12.40 0.29
C LYS A 232 9.54 -12.91 1.13
N SER A 233 10.78 -12.67 0.71
CA SER A 233 11.97 -13.06 1.49
C SER A 233 12.09 -12.32 2.83
N LEU A 234 11.46 -11.15 2.96
CA LEU A 234 11.38 -10.35 4.18
C LEU A 234 10.11 -10.60 5.01
N GLY A 235 9.27 -11.55 4.60
CA GLY A 235 7.99 -11.83 5.27
C GLY A 235 6.88 -10.84 4.93
N MET A 236 7.03 -10.04 3.88
CA MET A 236 5.98 -9.14 3.42
C MET A 236 4.90 -9.91 2.65
N ALA A 237 3.65 -9.45 2.77
CA ALA A 237 2.48 -9.93 2.04
C ALA A 237 2.06 -8.88 0.98
N PRO A 238 2.65 -8.92 -0.23
CA PRO A 238 2.37 -7.92 -1.26
C PRO A 238 0.92 -8.01 -1.75
N ILE A 239 0.32 -6.84 -2.03
CA ILE A 239 -0.98 -6.73 -2.69
C ILE A 239 -0.73 -6.66 -4.20
N CYS A 240 -1.18 -7.68 -4.92
CA CYS A 240 -1.01 -7.85 -6.35
C CYS A 240 -2.24 -7.32 -7.13
N PRO A 241 -2.12 -7.00 -8.42
CA PRO A 241 -3.26 -6.54 -9.21
C PRO A 241 -4.22 -7.68 -9.58
N ALA A 242 -5.50 -7.33 -9.71
CA ALA A 242 -6.52 -8.16 -10.34
C ALA A 242 -7.27 -7.37 -11.42
N PHE A 243 -8.19 -8.03 -12.12
CA PHE A 243 -9.01 -7.38 -13.14
C PHE A 243 -10.10 -6.52 -12.49
N SER A 244 -10.13 -5.23 -12.82
CA SER A 244 -11.08 -4.24 -12.27
C SER A 244 -12.23 -3.89 -13.22
N GLY A 245 -12.30 -4.49 -14.41
CA GLY A 245 -13.40 -4.26 -15.36
C GLY A 245 -13.07 -3.33 -16.53
N PHE A 246 -11.90 -2.71 -16.57
CA PHE A 246 -11.52 -1.82 -17.67
C PHE A 246 -10.95 -2.62 -18.84
N VAL A 247 -11.53 -2.43 -20.05
CA VAL A 247 -11.24 -3.25 -21.22
C VAL A 247 -10.92 -2.41 -22.46
N PRO A 248 -10.10 -2.95 -23.39
CA PRO A 248 -9.91 -2.35 -24.70
C PRO A 248 -11.24 -2.25 -25.47
N ARG A 249 -11.47 -1.16 -26.20
CA ARG A 249 -12.67 -0.98 -27.03
C ARG A 249 -12.82 -2.08 -28.08
N GLY A 250 -11.70 -2.64 -28.56
CA GLY A 250 -11.66 -3.76 -29.50
C GLY A 250 -12.41 -5.01 -29.06
N ILE A 251 -12.75 -5.12 -27.75
CA ILE A 251 -13.54 -6.22 -27.22
C ILE A 251 -14.91 -6.34 -27.91
N LEU A 252 -15.51 -5.22 -28.35
CA LEU A 252 -16.79 -5.21 -29.04
C LEU A 252 -16.76 -5.87 -30.43
N ARG A 253 -15.60 -5.96 -31.07
CA ARG A 253 -15.44 -6.71 -32.32
C ARG A 253 -15.59 -8.22 -32.07
N LEU A 254 -15.12 -8.69 -30.93
CA LEU A 254 -15.15 -10.11 -30.55
C LEU A 254 -16.44 -10.50 -29.82
N TYR A 255 -17.00 -9.57 -29.07
CA TYR A 255 -18.20 -9.72 -28.25
C TYR A 255 -19.15 -8.54 -28.50
N PRO A 256 -19.86 -8.50 -29.64
CA PRO A 256 -20.73 -7.37 -30.00
C PRO A 256 -21.84 -7.10 -28.99
N GLU A 257 -22.28 -8.13 -28.27
CA GLU A 257 -23.36 -8.04 -27.26
C GLU A 257 -22.88 -7.49 -25.92
N ALA A 258 -21.55 -7.37 -25.69
CA ALA A 258 -21.04 -6.90 -24.42
C ALA A 258 -21.41 -5.43 -24.17
N LYS A 259 -22.00 -5.17 -23.00
CA LYS A 259 -22.38 -3.81 -22.60
C LYS A 259 -21.22 -3.10 -21.94
N LEU A 260 -20.61 -2.18 -22.66
CA LEU A 260 -19.55 -1.33 -22.16
C LEU A 260 -20.10 0.04 -21.76
N HIS A 261 -19.76 0.46 -20.55
CA HIS A 261 -20.01 1.82 -20.07
C HIS A 261 -18.78 2.68 -20.38
N ARG A 262 -18.99 3.75 -21.16
CA ARG A 262 -17.92 4.72 -21.45
C ARG A 262 -17.78 5.71 -20.30
N LEU A 263 -16.58 5.81 -19.74
CA LEU A 263 -16.27 6.68 -18.62
C LEU A 263 -15.50 7.91 -19.11
N GLY A 264 -16.04 9.12 -18.87
CA GLY A 264 -15.32 10.37 -19.05
C GLY A 264 -14.76 10.86 -17.71
N TRP A 265 -13.54 11.38 -17.72
CA TRP A 265 -12.88 11.87 -16.50
C TRP A 265 -12.16 13.21 -16.76
N GLY A 266 -12.27 14.15 -15.82
CA GLY A 266 -11.46 15.37 -15.76
C GLY A 266 -11.47 16.26 -17.01
N GLY A 267 -12.51 16.20 -17.88
CA GLY A 267 -12.58 16.97 -19.12
C GLY A 267 -11.72 16.44 -20.27
N TRP A 268 -11.18 15.22 -20.15
CA TRP A 268 -10.44 14.57 -21.21
C TRP A 268 -11.29 14.31 -22.46
N PRO A 269 -10.73 14.42 -23.68
CA PRO A 269 -11.48 14.20 -24.92
C PRO A 269 -11.94 12.73 -25.05
N GLN A 270 -13.00 12.51 -25.82
CA GLN A 270 -13.66 11.20 -25.96
C GLN A 270 -12.73 10.05 -26.35
N LYS A 271 -11.67 10.32 -27.12
CA LYS A 271 -10.66 9.31 -27.52
C LYS A 271 -9.90 8.71 -26.32
N ASN A 272 -9.88 9.44 -25.20
CA ASN A 272 -9.20 9.02 -23.97
C ASN A 272 -10.17 8.45 -22.91
N HIS A 273 -11.45 8.30 -23.23
CA HIS A 273 -12.42 7.73 -22.30
C HIS A 273 -12.21 6.22 -22.16
N ALA A 274 -12.16 5.75 -20.93
CA ALA A 274 -12.09 4.33 -20.63
C ALA A 274 -13.42 3.61 -20.90
N HIS A 275 -13.36 2.30 -21.06
CA HIS A 275 -14.53 1.46 -21.22
C HIS A 275 -14.59 0.45 -20.07
N PHE A 276 -15.68 0.48 -19.33
CA PHE A 276 -15.95 -0.39 -18.19
C PHE A 276 -16.92 -1.49 -18.59
N LEU A 277 -16.50 -2.73 -18.40
CA LEU A 277 -17.32 -3.92 -18.52
C LEU A 277 -17.95 -4.22 -17.16
N SER A 278 -19.28 -4.18 -17.08
CA SER A 278 -19.97 -4.45 -15.81
C SER A 278 -19.68 -5.85 -15.29
N PRO A 279 -19.50 -6.03 -13.97
CA PRO A 279 -19.43 -7.36 -13.35
C PRO A 279 -20.66 -8.26 -13.58
N GLU A 280 -21.80 -7.70 -13.99
CA GLU A 280 -22.99 -8.48 -14.40
C GLU A 280 -22.78 -9.24 -15.72
N GLU A 281 -21.88 -8.78 -16.57
CA GLU A 281 -21.59 -9.44 -17.85
C GLU A 281 -20.79 -10.73 -17.64
N PRO A 282 -21.22 -11.88 -18.23
CA PRO A 282 -20.46 -13.13 -18.11
C PRO A 282 -19.01 -13.03 -18.55
N LEU A 283 -18.73 -12.11 -19.48
CA LEU A 283 -17.40 -11.82 -19.97
C LEU A 283 -16.47 -11.25 -18.90
N PHE A 284 -17.00 -10.51 -17.90
CA PHE A 284 -16.22 -10.01 -16.77
C PHE A 284 -15.57 -11.14 -15.99
N LEU A 285 -16.36 -12.15 -15.61
CA LEU A 285 -15.86 -13.31 -14.89
C LEU A 285 -14.84 -14.09 -15.73
N LYS A 286 -15.08 -14.25 -17.04
CA LYS A 286 -14.14 -14.92 -17.95
C LYS A 286 -12.79 -14.19 -17.99
N ILE A 287 -12.81 -12.88 -18.19
CA ILE A 287 -11.57 -12.08 -18.25
C ILE A 287 -10.84 -12.10 -16.91
N GLY A 288 -11.56 -11.91 -15.81
CA GLY A 288 -10.96 -11.93 -14.47
C GLY A 288 -10.28 -13.27 -14.16
N ARG A 289 -10.92 -14.39 -14.46
CA ARG A 289 -10.32 -15.72 -14.30
C ARG A 289 -9.07 -15.91 -15.16
N LEU A 290 -9.11 -15.52 -16.44
CA LEU A 290 -7.94 -15.59 -17.32
C LEU A 290 -6.79 -14.75 -16.77
N TYR A 291 -7.08 -13.55 -16.25
CA TYR A 291 -6.07 -12.70 -15.63
C TYR A 291 -5.42 -13.39 -14.41
N MET A 292 -6.23 -13.96 -13.53
CA MET A 292 -5.75 -14.69 -12.35
C MET A 292 -4.93 -15.93 -12.72
N GLN A 293 -5.33 -16.66 -13.75
CA GLN A 293 -4.59 -17.82 -14.27
C GLN A 293 -3.24 -17.42 -14.84
N GLU A 294 -3.16 -16.36 -15.67
CA GLU A 294 -1.89 -15.85 -16.20
C GLU A 294 -0.99 -15.29 -15.10
N TRP A 295 -1.56 -14.56 -14.11
CA TRP A 295 -0.81 -14.12 -12.95
C TRP A 295 -0.22 -15.28 -12.17
N GLN A 296 -1.03 -16.29 -11.84
CA GLN A 296 -0.59 -17.44 -11.06
C GLN A 296 0.44 -18.30 -11.80
N LYS A 297 0.28 -18.45 -13.10
CA LYS A 297 1.24 -19.16 -13.97
C LYS A 297 2.61 -18.47 -13.96
N GLU A 298 2.65 -17.13 -13.97
CA GLU A 298 3.89 -16.37 -14.01
C GLU A 298 4.52 -16.21 -12.61
N PHE A 299 3.75 -15.79 -11.61
CA PHE A 299 4.26 -15.35 -10.31
C PHE A 299 3.93 -16.30 -9.15
N GLY A 300 3.26 -17.43 -9.43
CA GLY A 300 2.79 -18.36 -8.41
C GLY A 300 1.63 -17.80 -7.58
N LYS A 301 1.28 -18.50 -6.51
CA LYS A 301 0.18 -18.11 -5.61
C LYS A 301 0.52 -16.85 -4.82
N ASN A 302 -0.45 -15.97 -4.72
CA ASN A 302 -0.47 -14.80 -3.84
C ASN A 302 -1.82 -14.77 -3.13
N THR A 303 -1.92 -14.02 -2.02
CA THR A 303 -3.13 -13.96 -1.20
C THR A 303 -3.95 -12.72 -1.49
N TYR A 304 -3.32 -11.54 -1.58
CA TYR A 304 -4.01 -10.25 -1.66
C TYR A 304 -4.02 -9.71 -3.08
N PHE A 305 -5.23 -9.36 -3.58
CA PHE A 305 -5.42 -8.88 -4.95
C PHE A 305 -6.29 -7.64 -4.97
N LEU A 306 -5.75 -6.55 -5.52
CA LEU A 306 -6.43 -5.26 -5.67
C LEU A 306 -7.34 -5.28 -6.91
N ALA A 307 -8.62 -4.97 -6.69
CA ALA A 307 -9.57 -4.67 -7.77
C ALA A 307 -10.50 -3.53 -7.35
N ASP A 308 -10.37 -2.39 -8.03
CA ASP A 308 -11.14 -1.16 -7.79
C ASP A 308 -12.11 -0.91 -8.95
N SER A 309 -13.20 -1.66 -8.99
CA SER A 309 -14.16 -1.64 -10.11
C SER A 309 -15.03 -0.38 -10.16
N PHE A 310 -15.07 0.43 -9.11
CA PHE A 310 -15.97 1.60 -9.00
C PHE A 310 -15.22 2.90 -8.64
N ASN A 311 -13.98 3.02 -9.07
CA ASN A 311 -13.19 4.21 -8.78
C ASN A 311 -13.71 5.43 -9.56
N GLU A 312 -14.02 6.53 -8.87
CA GLU A 312 -14.47 7.83 -9.42
C GLU A 312 -15.56 7.75 -10.50
N MET A 313 -16.43 6.75 -10.45
CA MET A 313 -17.51 6.59 -11.40
C MET A 313 -18.87 6.57 -10.71
N GLU A 314 -19.93 6.89 -11.48
CA GLU A 314 -21.30 6.67 -11.04
C GLU A 314 -21.61 5.18 -11.01
N LEU A 315 -22.42 4.75 -10.04
CA LEU A 315 -22.92 3.40 -10.02
C LEU A 315 -23.85 3.15 -11.23
N PRO A 316 -23.91 1.92 -11.75
CA PRO A 316 -24.83 1.58 -12.82
C PRO A 316 -26.26 2.01 -12.49
N ALA A 317 -26.92 2.64 -13.46
CA ALA A 317 -28.27 3.15 -13.25
C ALA A 317 -29.24 2.00 -12.96
N ASN A 318 -30.01 2.13 -11.89
CA ASN A 318 -31.08 1.19 -11.54
C ASN A 318 -32.41 1.92 -11.43
N LYS A 319 -33.41 1.49 -12.22
CA LYS A 319 -34.76 2.06 -12.24
C LYS A 319 -35.72 1.41 -11.23
N GLY A 320 -35.27 0.36 -10.51
CA GLY A 320 -36.12 -0.45 -9.63
C GLY A 320 -36.19 -0.02 -8.16
N GLY A 321 -35.69 1.19 -7.82
CA GLY A 321 -35.68 1.67 -6.44
C GLY A 321 -34.54 1.11 -5.58
N ILE A 322 -34.64 1.33 -4.26
CA ILE A 322 -33.54 1.02 -3.29
C ILE A 322 -33.23 -0.48 -3.24
N GLU A 323 -34.26 -1.32 -3.16
CA GLU A 323 -34.08 -2.77 -3.04
C GLU A 323 -33.43 -3.38 -4.29
N ALA A 324 -33.87 -2.98 -5.48
CA ALA A 324 -33.29 -3.44 -6.73
C ALA A 324 -31.83 -2.97 -6.88
N ARG A 325 -31.53 -1.72 -6.49
CA ARG A 325 -30.15 -1.20 -6.44
C ARG A 325 -29.27 -2.02 -5.49
N ASN A 326 -29.75 -2.30 -4.28
CA ASN A 326 -28.97 -3.05 -3.30
C ASN A 326 -28.78 -4.51 -3.73
N SER A 327 -29.78 -5.13 -4.35
CA SER A 327 -29.65 -6.47 -4.95
C SER A 327 -28.59 -6.49 -6.06
N MET A 328 -28.60 -5.49 -6.95
CA MET A 328 -27.59 -5.33 -7.99
C MET A 328 -26.20 -5.18 -7.38
N LEU A 329 -25.99 -4.26 -6.43
CA LEU A 329 -24.68 -4.06 -5.79
C LEU A 329 -24.15 -5.35 -5.12
N SER A 330 -25.05 -6.10 -4.47
CA SER A 330 -24.72 -7.39 -3.86
C SER A 330 -24.22 -8.40 -4.90
N SER A 331 -24.88 -8.46 -6.06
CA SER A 331 -24.46 -9.30 -7.19
C SER A 331 -23.10 -8.85 -7.76
N LEU A 332 -22.91 -7.54 -7.94
CA LEU A 332 -21.65 -6.98 -8.44
C LEU A 332 -20.46 -7.34 -7.53
N GLY A 333 -20.62 -7.17 -6.20
CA GLY A 333 -19.58 -7.54 -5.24
C GLY A 333 -19.23 -9.02 -5.29
N GLU A 334 -20.25 -9.90 -5.41
CA GLU A 334 -20.05 -11.34 -5.57
C GLU A 334 -19.26 -11.68 -6.85
N GLN A 335 -19.61 -11.07 -7.98
CA GLN A 335 -18.94 -11.36 -9.26
C GLN A 335 -17.49 -10.87 -9.28
N ILE A 336 -17.20 -9.69 -8.70
CA ILE A 336 -15.83 -9.23 -8.56
C ILE A 336 -15.02 -10.22 -7.72
N TYR A 337 -15.54 -10.60 -6.54
CA TYR A 337 -14.85 -11.59 -5.70
C TYR A 337 -14.65 -12.93 -6.42
N ARG A 338 -15.67 -13.44 -7.13
CA ARG A 338 -15.58 -14.69 -7.90
C ARG A 338 -14.54 -14.61 -9.01
N SER A 339 -14.41 -13.46 -9.67
CA SER A 339 -13.39 -13.26 -10.71
C SER A 339 -11.95 -13.41 -10.19
N ILE A 340 -11.74 -13.14 -8.89
CA ILE A 340 -10.45 -13.24 -8.20
C ILE A 340 -10.25 -14.64 -7.60
N SER A 341 -11.30 -15.23 -7.00
CA SER A 341 -11.20 -16.42 -6.15
C SER A 341 -11.47 -17.75 -6.87
N SER A 342 -12.01 -17.74 -8.10
CA SER A 342 -12.46 -18.97 -8.78
C SER A 342 -11.38 -20.06 -8.92
N ASP A 343 -10.14 -19.66 -9.18
CA ASP A 343 -9.01 -20.57 -9.32
C ASP A 343 -7.99 -20.42 -8.18
N ASN A 344 -8.30 -19.57 -7.18
CA ASN A 344 -7.50 -19.34 -5.98
C ASN A 344 -8.42 -19.08 -4.77
N PRO A 345 -8.92 -20.12 -4.10
CA PRO A 345 -9.86 -19.98 -2.97
C PRO A 345 -9.25 -19.24 -1.76
N ASP A 346 -7.92 -19.13 -1.70
CA ASP A 346 -7.22 -18.39 -0.64
C ASP A 346 -7.11 -16.90 -0.95
N ALA A 347 -7.48 -16.47 -2.16
CA ALA A 347 -7.41 -15.08 -2.55
C ALA A 347 -8.33 -14.19 -1.70
N VAL A 348 -7.82 -13.03 -1.33
CA VAL A 348 -8.51 -11.96 -0.63
C VAL A 348 -8.64 -10.78 -1.58
N TRP A 349 -9.86 -10.32 -1.80
CA TRP A 349 -10.10 -9.10 -2.56
C TRP A 349 -9.74 -7.88 -1.73
N VAL A 350 -8.82 -7.06 -2.22
CA VAL A 350 -8.45 -5.78 -1.63
C VAL A 350 -9.13 -4.67 -2.41
N MET A 351 -9.76 -3.73 -1.72
CA MET A 351 -10.45 -2.58 -2.31
C MET A 351 -10.02 -1.28 -1.63
N GLN A 352 -9.70 -0.25 -2.41
CA GLN A 352 -9.46 1.09 -1.91
C GLN A 352 -10.77 1.77 -1.52
N GLY A 353 -10.82 2.33 -0.32
CA GLY A 353 -12.03 2.92 0.28
C GLY A 353 -12.05 4.45 0.33
N TRP A 354 -11.10 5.15 -0.32
CA TRP A 354 -11.07 6.61 -0.30
C TRP A 354 -12.33 7.26 -0.88
N MET A 355 -12.93 6.63 -1.91
CA MET A 355 -14.17 7.07 -2.54
C MET A 355 -15.36 7.08 -1.58
N PHE A 356 -15.34 6.28 -0.53
CA PHE A 356 -16.42 6.26 0.47
C PHE A 356 -16.53 7.57 1.25
N GLY A 357 -15.43 8.30 1.39
CA GLY A 357 -15.42 9.66 1.94
C GLY A 357 -15.68 10.72 0.86
N TYR A 358 -15.02 10.60 -0.28
CA TYR A 358 -15.08 11.58 -1.37
C TYR A 358 -16.43 11.61 -2.08
N GLN A 359 -17.04 10.45 -2.33
CA GLN A 359 -18.35 10.31 -3.00
C GLN A 359 -19.45 9.86 -2.01
N ARG A 360 -19.58 10.54 -0.88
CA ARG A 360 -20.55 10.22 0.17
C ARG A 360 -22.01 10.21 -0.28
N ASN A 361 -22.32 10.96 -1.32
CA ASN A 361 -23.65 10.96 -1.97
C ASN A 361 -23.97 9.63 -2.68
N ILE A 362 -22.96 8.89 -3.14
CA ILE A 362 -23.09 7.57 -3.76
C ILE A 362 -22.95 6.48 -2.72
N TRP A 363 -21.88 6.54 -1.92
CA TRP A 363 -21.49 5.54 -0.94
C TRP A 363 -22.04 5.91 0.45
N ASN A 364 -23.22 5.40 0.77
CA ASN A 364 -23.79 5.44 2.10
C ASN A 364 -23.76 4.04 2.74
N ALA A 365 -24.26 3.93 3.99
CA ALA A 365 -24.23 2.66 4.73
C ALA A 365 -24.94 1.52 3.99
N ASP A 366 -26.07 1.79 3.33
CA ASP A 366 -26.87 0.76 2.65
C ASP A 366 -26.19 0.28 1.36
N THR A 367 -25.66 1.21 0.54
CA THR A 367 -24.99 0.86 -0.72
C THR A 367 -23.69 0.10 -0.47
N LEU A 368 -22.88 0.54 0.50
CA LEU A 368 -21.66 -0.18 0.84
C LEU A 368 -21.95 -1.56 1.45
N LYS A 369 -22.89 -1.62 2.39
CA LYS A 369 -23.30 -2.91 2.98
C LYS A 369 -23.81 -3.88 1.93
N ALA A 370 -24.58 -3.40 0.95
CA ALA A 370 -25.06 -4.22 -0.15
C ALA A 370 -23.91 -4.78 -0.98
N LEU A 371 -22.96 -3.93 -1.42
CA LEU A 371 -21.78 -4.37 -2.19
C LEU A 371 -20.99 -5.47 -1.47
N LEU A 372 -20.83 -5.35 -0.16
CA LEU A 372 -20.02 -6.26 0.65
C LEU A 372 -20.75 -7.55 1.05
N SER A 373 -22.09 -7.60 0.95
CA SER A 373 -22.93 -8.59 1.63
C SER A 373 -22.70 -10.05 1.21
N ARG A 374 -22.31 -10.32 -0.04
CA ARG A 374 -22.08 -11.68 -0.55
C ARG A 374 -20.61 -12.07 -0.65
N VAL A 375 -19.71 -11.20 -0.22
CA VAL A 375 -18.28 -11.53 -0.09
C VAL A 375 -18.05 -12.10 1.30
N PRO A 376 -17.38 -13.26 1.49
CA PRO A 376 -17.08 -13.77 2.83
C PRO A 376 -16.22 -12.77 3.63
N ASP A 377 -16.44 -12.70 4.94
CA ASP A 377 -15.82 -11.66 5.78
C ASP A 377 -14.30 -11.69 5.81
N ASP A 378 -13.72 -12.88 5.76
CA ASP A 378 -12.26 -13.10 5.75
C ASP A 378 -11.62 -13.07 4.34
N LYS A 379 -12.45 -12.87 3.31
CA LYS A 379 -12.01 -12.84 1.90
C LYS A 379 -12.01 -11.44 1.30
N MET A 380 -12.10 -10.43 2.13
CA MET A 380 -12.02 -9.03 1.72
C MET A 380 -11.17 -8.24 2.70
N LEU A 381 -10.42 -7.26 2.18
CA LEU A 381 -9.67 -6.28 2.95
C LEU A 381 -9.97 -4.89 2.38
N LEU A 382 -10.51 -4.01 3.21
CA LEU A 382 -10.75 -2.62 2.83
C LEU A 382 -9.58 -1.73 3.26
N LEU A 383 -9.06 -0.96 2.34
CA LEU A 383 -8.07 0.06 2.62
C LEU A 383 -8.81 1.39 2.84
N ASP A 384 -9.04 1.77 4.10
CA ASP A 384 -9.67 3.06 4.43
C ASP A 384 -8.64 4.18 4.25
N LEU A 385 -8.41 4.52 2.98
CA LEU A 385 -7.49 5.56 2.60
C LEU A 385 -8.06 6.94 2.95
N ALA A 386 -7.18 7.93 3.10
CA ALA A 386 -7.53 9.34 3.29
C ALA A 386 -8.28 9.67 4.60
N ALA A 387 -7.97 8.97 5.68
CA ALA A 387 -8.51 9.30 7.01
C ALA A 387 -8.21 10.75 7.42
N ASP A 388 -7.04 11.27 7.07
CA ASP A 388 -6.62 12.66 7.23
C ASP A 388 -7.53 13.64 6.46
N TYR A 389 -7.88 13.34 5.20
CA TYR A 389 -8.80 14.16 4.41
C TYR A 389 -10.22 14.10 4.94
N ASN A 390 -10.71 12.92 5.33
CA ASN A 390 -12.03 12.78 5.94
C ASN A 390 -12.18 13.63 7.20
N LYS A 391 -11.18 13.66 8.06
CA LYS A 391 -11.21 14.40 9.34
C LYS A 391 -10.99 15.88 9.15
N THR A 392 -9.98 16.26 8.37
CA THR A 392 -9.45 17.63 8.42
C THR A 392 -9.84 18.48 7.23
N PHE A 393 -10.09 17.89 6.06
CA PHE A 393 -10.38 18.61 4.83
C PHE A 393 -11.84 18.47 4.36
N TRP A 394 -12.31 17.23 4.06
CA TRP A 394 -13.69 17.02 3.61
C TRP A 394 -14.71 17.15 4.75
N ARG A 395 -14.28 16.92 5.98
CA ARG A 395 -15.11 17.01 7.20
C ARG A 395 -16.37 16.13 7.14
N ASN A 396 -16.25 14.99 6.53
CA ASN A 396 -17.35 14.04 6.30
C ASN A 396 -17.55 13.02 7.43
N GLY A 397 -16.80 13.14 8.52
CA GLY A 397 -16.66 12.09 9.51
C GLY A 397 -15.75 10.95 9.02
N MET A 398 -15.29 10.13 9.95
CA MET A 398 -14.42 9.00 9.64
C MET A 398 -15.21 7.88 8.99
N ASN A 399 -14.69 7.30 7.89
CA ASN A 399 -15.38 6.22 7.18
C ASN A 399 -15.66 5.02 8.09
N TRP A 400 -14.67 4.60 8.89
CA TRP A 400 -14.83 3.46 9.80
C TRP A 400 -15.95 3.65 10.82
N ASP A 401 -16.22 4.87 11.27
CA ASP A 401 -17.32 5.19 12.18
C ASP A 401 -18.66 5.22 11.44
N VAL A 402 -18.75 5.93 10.32
CA VAL A 402 -19.95 6.03 9.47
C VAL A 402 -20.41 4.64 9.00
N PHE A 403 -19.46 3.78 8.60
CA PHE A 403 -19.73 2.42 8.11
C PHE A 403 -19.58 1.34 9.19
N LYS A 404 -19.60 1.71 10.49
CA LYS A 404 -19.62 0.77 11.63
C LYS A 404 -18.57 -0.33 11.52
N GLY A 405 -17.30 0.07 11.36
CA GLY A 405 -16.19 -0.87 11.19
C GLY A 405 -16.31 -1.72 9.93
N PHE A 406 -16.90 -1.13 8.85
CA PHE A 406 -17.07 -1.77 7.56
C PHE A 406 -17.83 -3.10 7.58
N PHE A 407 -18.88 -3.17 8.42
CA PHE A 407 -19.80 -4.31 8.47
C PHE A 407 -19.12 -5.66 8.66
N ASN A 408 -18.14 -5.73 9.57
CA ASN A 408 -17.35 -6.92 9.91
C ASN A 408 -16.31 -7.35 8.85
N LYS A 409 -16.01 -6.54 7.83
CA LYS A 409 -14.87 -6.79 6.95
C LYS A 409 -13.57 -6.33 7.63
N PRO A 410 -12.45 -7.07 7.48
CA PRO A 410 -11.12 -6.55 7.82
C PRO A 410 -10.83 -5.26 7.08
N TRP A 411 -10.17 -4.32 7.75
CA TRP A 411 -9.82 -3.06 7.15
C TRP A 411 -8.52 -2.49 7.71
N VAL A 412 -7.91 -1.58 6.96
CA VAL A 412 -6.66 -0.89 7.29
C VAL A 412 -6.93 0.60 7.40
N TYR A 413 -6.60 1.20 8.54
CA TYR A 413 -6.55 2.64 8.72
C TYR A 413 -5.40 3.23 7.89
N SER A 414 -5.66 4.21 7.02
CA SER A 414 -4.61 4.79 6.21
C SER A 414 -4.82 6.28 5.95
N VAL A 415 -3.73 6.98 5.68
CA VAL A 415 -3.67 8.41 5.41
C VAL A 415 -3.00 8.68 4.05
N VAL A 416 -3.30 9.84 3.45
CA VAL A 416 -2.71 10.29 2.17
C VAL A 416 -1.93 11.58 2.41
N PRO A 417 -0.69 11.54 2.87
CA PRO A 417 0.04 12.73 3.30
C PRO A 417 0.31 13.75 2.18
N ASN A 418 0.19 13.37 0.90
CA ASN A 418 0.52 14.21 -0.25
C ASN A 418 -0.38 13.96 -1.46
N MET A 419 -1.70 13.99 -1.29
CA MET A 419 -2.68 13.86 -2.37
C MET A 419 -2.34 14.80 -3.55
N GLY A 420 -2.47 14.30 -4.79
CA GLY A 420 -2.09 15.02 -6.00
C GLY A 420 -0.58 15.03 -6.27
N GLY A 421 0.19 14.10 -5.70
CA GLY A 421 1.64 14.00 -5.90
C GLY A 421 2.42 15.21 -5.39
N LYS A 422 1.91 15.88 -4.35
CA LYS A 422 2.57 17.07 -3.77
C LYS A 422 3.96 16.78 -3.26
N CYS A 423 4.90 17.68 -3.52
CA CYS A 423 6.24 17.68 -2.96
C CYS A 423 6.42 18.70 -1.82
N ALA A 424 5.36 19.41 -1.43
CA ALA A 424 5.42 20.44 -0.42
C ALA A 424 5.44 19.88 1.00
N MET A 425 6.03 20.63 1.91
CA MET A 425 5.88 20.42 3.35
C MET A 425 4.43 20.72 3.72
N THR A 426 3.64 19.70 4.00
CA THR A 426 2.20 19.81 4.32
C THR A 426 1.78 18.64 5.18
N GLY A 427 0.67 18.79 5.89
CA GLY A 427 0.08 17.74 6.70
C GLY A 427 -0.42 18.27 8.04
N VAL A 428 -1.07 17.42 8.81
CA VAL A 428 -1.47 17.69 10.20
C VAL A 428 -0.70 16.77 11.11
N MET A 429 0.47 17.22 11.58
CA MET A 429 1.42 16.40 12.30
C MET A 429 0.81 15.77 13.55
N ASP A 430 0.02 16.51 14.33
CA ASP A 430 -0.67 15.99 15.51
C ASP A 430 -1.68 14.88 15.16
N PHE A 431 -2.35 14.97 14.00
CA PHE A 431 -3.26 13.93 13.52
C PHE A 431 -2.49 12.68 13.08
N TYR A 432 -1.37 12.82 12.36
CA TYR A 432 -0.56 11.68 11.96
C TYR A 432 0.06 10.96 13.15
N ALA A 433 0.42 11.70 14.20
CA ALA A 433 0.94 11.12 15.43
C ALA A 433 -0.10 10.27 16.19
N ASN A 434 -1.37 10.71 16.24
CA ASN A 434 -2.34 10.21 17.22
C ASN A 434 -3.71 9.82 16.64
N GLY A 435 -4.04 10.20 15.39
CA GLY A 435 -5.39 9.99 14.83
C GLY A 435 -5.83 8.52 14.73
N HIS A 436 -4.88 7.60 14.54
CA HIS A 436 -5.16 6.16 14.53
C HIS A 436 -5.68 5.63 15.88
N LEU A 437 -5.33 6.28 16.99
CA LEU A 437 -5.76 5.87 18.33
C LEU A 437 -7.27 6.03 18.53
N GLU A 438 -7.91 6.98 17.84
CA GLU A 438 -9.35 7.14 17.85
C GLU A 438 -10.04 5.88 17.31
N ALA A 439 -9.55 5.36 16.17
CA ALA A 439 -10.04 4.11 15.60
C ALA A 439 -9.68 2.88 16.44
N LEU A 440 -8.41 2.78 16.88
CA LEU A 440 -7.91 1.62 17.65
C LEU A 440 -8.67 1.41 18.95
N ASN A 441 -9.06 2.49 19.63
CA ASN A 441 -9.74 2.45 20.92
C ASN A 441 -11.28 2.51 20.81
N SER A 442 -11.82 2.65 19.59
CA SER A 442 -13.28 2.73 19.39
C SER A 442 -13.95 1.37 19.57
N PRO A 443 -15.10 1.28 20.24
CA PRO A 443 -15.93 0.07 20.23
C PRO A 443 -16.51 -0.22 18.84
N ALA A 444 -16.60 0.78 17.95
CA ALA A 444 -17.07 0.66 16.58
C ALA A 444 -15.96 0.25 15.57
N ARG A 445 -14.73 -0.01 16.03
CA ARG A 445 -13.59 -0.33 15.17
C ARG A 445 -13.76 -1.57 14.29
N GLY A 446 -14.73 -2.44 14.62
CA GLY A 446 -14.93 -3.70 13.91
C GLY A 446 -13.66 -4.54 13.87
N ARG A 447 -13.30 -5.01 12.66
CA ARG A 447 -12.09 -5.83 12.41
C ARG A 447 -10.92 -4.98 11.89
N LEU A 448 -10.61 -3.88 12.57
CA LEU A 448 -9.39 -3.10 12.27
C LEU A 448 -8.17 -4.00 12.36
N SER A 449 -7.49 -4.22 11.24
CA SER A 449 -6.38 -5.17 11.12
C SER A 449 -5.04 -4.51 10.83
N GLY A 450 -5.04 -3.25 10.41
CA GLY A 450 -3.80 -2.60 9.99
C GLY A 450 -3.82 -1.08 10.08
N MET A 451 -2.63 -0.52 9.97
CA MET A 451 -2.40 0.91 9.77
C MET A 451 -1.37 1.11 8.67
N GLY A 452 -1.48 2.22 7.93
CA GLY A 452 -0.51 2.55 6.91
C GLY A 452 -0.71 3.92 6.29
N MET A 453 -0.08 4.09 5.16
CA MET A 453 -0.19 5.30 4.36
C MET A 453 -0.22 4.99 2.86
N ALA A 454 -0.95 5.81 2.13
CA ALA A 454 -1.13 5.74 0.69
C ALA A 454 -0.61 7.01 0.01
N PRO A 455 0.69 7.33 0.09
CA PRO A 455 1.23 8.52 -0.53
C PRO A 455 1.07 8.45 -2.05
N GLU A 456 0.60 9.53 -2.65
CA GLU A 456 0.49 9.59 -4.11
C GLU A 456 1.82 9.85 -4.79
N GLY A 457 2.71 10.63 -4.20
CA GLY A 457 4.12 10.74 -4.55
C GLY A 457 4.99 10.50 -3.32
N ILE A 458 6.22 10.05 -3.50
CA ILE A 458 7.19 9.85 -2.42
C ILE A 458 8.48 10.64 -2.72
N GLU A 459 9.51 10.46 -1.88
CA GLU A 459 10.76 11.22 -1.94
C GLU A 459 10.58 12.69 -1.54
N ASN A 460 9.70 12.91 -0.56
CA ASN A 460 9.42 14.22 0.02
C ASN A 460 9.00 14.05 1.48
N ASN A 461 9.09 15.13 2.28
CA ASN A 461 8.42 15.25 3.58
C ASN A 461 8.70 14.08 4.55
N ASP A 462 9.92 13.59 4.59
CA ASP A 462 10.32 12.36 5.30
C ASP A 462 9.99 12.34 6.80
N VAL A 463 9.94 13.49 7.48
CA VAL A 463 9.50 13.56 8.89
C VAL A 463 8.07 13.03 9.09
N ILE A 464 7.18 13.27 8.12
CA ILE A 464 5.78 12.80 8.18
C ILE A 464 5.73 11.28 7.95
N TYR A 465 6.52 10.75 7.02
CA TYR A 465 6.58 9.31 6.76
C TYR A 465 7.16 8.55 7.97
N GLU A 466 8.21 9.11 8.59
CA GLU A 466 8.77 8.59 9.84
C GLU A 466 7.71 8.57 10.96
N LEU A 467 6.98 9.66 11.13
CA LEU A 467 5.95 9.80 12.16
C LEU A 467 4.82 8.77 11.98
N ILE A 468 4.34 8.58 10.74
CA ILE A 468 3.26 7.64 10.43
C ILE A 468 3.73 6.20 10.63
N THR A 469 4.92 5.85 10.16
CA THR A 469 5.45 4.49 10.33
C THR A 469 5.76 4.16 11.79
N ASP A 470 6.20 5.15 12.59
CA ASP A 470 6.36 4.99 14.03
C ASP A 470 5.00 4.86 14.74
N ALA A 471 3.98 5.63 14.32
CA ALA A 471 2.62 5.55 14.85
C ALA A 471 2.01 4.14 14.64
N ALA A 472 2.30 3.48 13.52
CA ALA A 472 1.84 2.12 13.24
C ALA A 472 2.39 1.05 14.21
N TRP A 473 3.44 1.36 14.98
CA TRP A 473 4.02 0.49 16.01
C TRP A 473 3.69 0.96 17.44
N ARG A 474 2.70 1.84 17.60
CA ARG A 474 2.38 2.47 18.88
C ARG A 474 0.89 2.45 19.17
N ASN A 475 0.53 2.12 20.42
CA ASN A 475 -0.84 2.09 20.93
C ASN A 475 -1.13 3.16 22.00
N ARG A 476 -0.24 4.16 22.13
CA ARG A 476 -0.33 5.24 23.13
C ARG A 476 -0.12 6.59 22.47
N GLN A 477 -0.59 7.64 23.14
CA GLN A 477 -0.38 9.01 22.68
C GLN A 477 1.11 9.36 22.58
N GLU A 478 1.44 10.10 21.53
CA GLU A 478 2.75 10.70 21.29
C GLU A 478 2.71 12.19 21.57
N ASN A 479 3.72 12.67 22.28
CA ASN A 479 4.00 14.09 22.35
C ASN A 479 4.83 14.50 21.16
N VAL A 480 4.23 15.28 20.24
CA VAL A 480 4.88 15.68 18.98
C VAL A 480 6.15 16.52 19.21
N GLU A 481 6.23 17.33 20.26
CA GLU A 481 7.47 18.10 20.58
C GLU A 481 8.60 17.16 20.96
N GLN A 482 8.31 16.18 21.82
CA GLN A 482 9.29 15.17 22.22
C GLN A 482 9.68 14.28 21.04
N TYR A 483 8.73 13.96 20.17
CA TYR A 483 9.01 13.23 18.93
C TYR A 483 9.98 14.00 18.04
N LEU A 484 9.75 15.29 17.80
CA LEU A 484 10.61 16.14 16.99
C LEU A 484 12.01 16.30 17.58
N GLU A 485 12.14 16.42 18.90
CA GLU A 485 13.45 16.40 19.56
C GLU A 485 14.18 15.08 19.28
N ASN A 486 13.53 13.94 19.47
CA ASN A 486 14.12 12.62 19.21
C ASN A 486 14.48 12.43 17.74
N TYR A 487 13.59 12.85 16.82
CA TYR A 487 13.84 12.87 15.38
C TYR A 487 15.08 13.69 15.01
N CYS A 488 15.17 14.93 15.50
CA CYS A 488 16.30 15.80 15.20
C CYS A 488 17.63 15.27 15.76
N ARG A 489 17.60 14.74 16.97
CA ARG A 489 18.81 14.14 17.59
C ARG A 489 19.26 12.88 16.85
N ALA A 490 18.33 12.05 16.38
CA ALA A 490 18.65 10.89 15.57
C ALA A 490 19.18 11.29 14.19
N ARG A 491 18.48 12.21 13.50
CA ARG A 491 18.80 12.62 12.13
C ARG A 491 20.03 13.52 12.04
N TYR A 492 20.08 14.58 12.84
CA TYR A 492 21.12 15.61 12.78
C TYR A 492 22.20 15.50 13.86
N GLY A 493 22.02 14.60 14.83
CA GLY A 493 22.93 14.43 15.95
C GLY A 493 22.76 15.47 17.06
N ASN A 494 21.97 16.52 16.85
CA ASN A 494 21.80 17.63 17.77
C ASN A 494 20.39 18.24 17.69
N TYR A 495 20.01 19.05 18.69
CA TYR A 495 18.73 19.78 18.75
C TYR A 495 18.92 21.14 19.44
N PRO A 496 19.61 22.10 18.78
CA PRO A 496 19.82 23.44 19.33
C PRO A 496 18.50 24.25 19.34
N ASP A 497 18.46 25.32 20.13
CA ASP A 497 17.27 26.17 20.29
C ASP A 497 16.77 26.76 18.95
N THR A 498 17.68 27.09 18.04
CA THR A 498 17.30 27.54 16.69
C THR A 498 16.55 26.49 15.89
N LEU A 499 16.94 25.22 15.99
CA LEU A 499 16.23 24.12 15.33
C LEU A 499 14.89 23.82 16.02
N LYS A 500 14.86 23.91 17.36
CA LYS A 500 13.63 23.78 18.14
C LYS A 500 12.61 24.84 17.72
N GLU A 501 13.03 26.08 17.60
CA GLU A 501 12.15 27.18 17.17
C GLU A 501 11.69 27.01 15.71
N ALA A 502 12.58 26.57 14.81
CA ALA A 502 12.20 26.28 13.43
C ALA A 502 11.11 25.20 13.35
N TRP A 503 11.23 24.10 14.10
CA TRP A 503 10.21 23.05 14.13
C TRP A 503 8.92 23.49 14.79
N ARG A 504 8.99 24.36 15.81
CA ARG A 504 7.80 24.98 16.40
C ARG A 504 7.03 25.80 15.34
N LEU A 505 7.74 26.60 14.54
CA LEU A 505 7.15 27.37 13.45
C LEU A 505 6.57 26.48 12.36
N PHE A 506 7.29 25.43 11.92
CA PHE A 506 6.77 24.50 10.93
C PHE A 506 5.49 23.78 11.42
N ARG A 507 5.46 23.37 12.69
CA ARG A 507 4.28 22.75 13.28
C ARG A 507 3.07 23.69 13.30
N CYS A 508 3.27 24.98 13.56
CA CYS A 508 2.20 25.98 13.57
C CYS A 508 1.79 26.46 12.16
N THR A 509 2.57 26.17 11.13
CA THR A 509 2.35 26.64 9.75
C THR A 509 2.15 25.50 8.76
N ALA A 510 3.23 24.97 8.20
CA ALA A 510 3.19 23.95 7.14
C ALA A 510 2.54 22.63 7.62
N TYR A 511 2.71 22.26 8.89
CA TYR A 511 2.23 21.02 9.47
C TYR A 511 1.03 21.17 10.41
N SER A 512 0.33 22.30 10.34
CA SER A 512 -0.88 22.56 11.13
C SER A 512 -2.17 22.30 10.36
N ASN A 513 -2.10 22.20 9.04
CA ASN A 513 -3.28 22.14 8.19
C ASN A 513 -3.03 21.31 6.94
N LEU A 514 -4.08 20.59 6.54
CA LEU A 514 -4.13 19.88 5.26
C LEU A 514 -4.87 20.76 4.27
N LYS A 515 -4.17 21.21 3.24
CA LYS A 515 -4.77 22.00 2.15
C LYS A 515 -4.81 21.18 0.88
N ASP A 516 -5.90 21.29 0.16
CA ASP A 516 -5.99 20.71 -1.17
C ASP A 516 -5.05 21.45 -2.13
N HIS A 517 -4.19 20.69 -2.79
CA HIS A 517 -3.30 21.15 -3.86
C HIS A 517 -2.68 22.53 -3.65
N PRO A 518 -1.94 22.81 -2.56
CA PRO A 518 -1.20 24.05 -2.48
C PRO A 518 -0.15 24.07 -3.58
N ARG A 519 -0.48 24.72 -4.68
CA ARG A 519 0.46 24.92 -5.79
C ARG A 519 1.30 26.13 -5.45
N PHE A 520 2.50 25.90 -4.97
CA PHE A 520 3.50 26.94 -4.84
C PHE A 520 4.00 27.37 -6.23
N ASN A 521 4.37 28.63 -6.40
CA ASN A 521 4.82 29.17 -7.68
C ASN A 521 5.99 28.38 -8.30
N TRP A 522 6.88 27.86 -7.48
CA TRP A 522 8.03 27.06 -7.91
C TRP A 522 7.66 25.63 -8.35
N GLN A 523 6.44 25.16 -8.08
CA GLN A 523 5.92 23.89 -8.59
C GLN A 523 5.20 24.04 -9.94
N ILE A 524 5.01 25.26 -10.43
CA ILE A 524 4.34 25.54 -11.70
C ILE A 524 5.36 25.38 -12.82
N ASN A 525 5.04 24.55 -13.83
CA ASN A 525 5.85 24.47 -15.03
C ASN A 525 6.02 25.86 -15.64
N PRO A 526 7.26 26.33 -15.88
CA PRO A 526 7.51 27.64 -16.50
C PRO A 526 6.80 27.84 -17.84
N ALA A 527 6.54 26.77 -18.59
CA ALA A 527 5.83 26.82 -19.87
C ALA A 527 4.32 27.14 -19.73
N THR A 528 3.73 27.02 -18.54
CA THR A 528 2.31 27.32 -18.30
C THR A 528 2.11 28.77 -17.82
N GLN A 529 2.56 29.75 -18.60
CA GLN A 529 2.48 31.18 -18.26
C GLN A 529 1.06 31.72 -18.08
N ASN A 530 0.04 31.02 -18.56
CA ASN A 530 -1.37 31.40 -18.46
C ASN A 530 -2.04 30.95 -17.15
N TYR A 531 -1.29 30.54 -16.16
CA TYR A 531 -1.86 30.18 -14.86
C TYR A 531 -2.38 31.45 -14.19
N THR A 532 -3.67 31.69 -14.34
CA THR A 532 -4.33 32.89 -13.80
C THR A 532 -4.20 32.88 -12.28
N VAL A 533 -3.81 34.04 -11.78
CA VAL A 533 -3.57 34.43 -10.38
C VAL A 533 -4.75 34.16 -9.42
N LYS A 534 -5.87 33.61 -9.88
CA LYS A 534 -7.06 33.30 -9.04
C LYS A 534 -6.79 32.34 -7.88
N THR A 535 -5.80 31.48 -8.00
CA THR A 535 -5.36 30.59 -6.91
C THR A 535 -4.45 31.28 -5.89
N ARG A 536 -3.91 32.43 -6.19
CA ARG A 536 -2.99 33.18 -5.30
C ARG A 536 -3.70 33.93 -4.19
N ALA A 537 -4.91 34.38 -4.44
CA ALA A 537 -5.65 35.20 -3.45
C ALA A 537 -6.01 34.43 -2.17
N GLY A 538 -6.03 33.09 -2.21
CA GLY A 538 -6.25 32.23 -1.05
C GLY A 538 -4.99 31.97 -0.21
N LEU A 539 -3.79 32.11 -0.80
CA LEU A 539 -2.51 31.81 -0.12
C LEU A 539 -2.02 32.96 0.77
N HIS A 540 -2.47 34.21 0.52
CA HIS A 540 -2.07 35.40 1.29
C HIS A 540 -2.95 35.68 2.51
N ARG A 541 -3.93 34.83 2.83
CA ARG A 541 -4.85 35.02 3.96
C ARG A 541 -4.73 33.91 5.03
N ALA A 542 -3.59 33.25 5.10
CA ALA A 542 -3.29 32.30 6.19
C ALA A 542 -2.22 32.86 7.12
#